data_05c4f8ea625dc52c160d70893887bab4
#
_entry.id   05c4f8ea625dc52c160d70893887bab4
#
_cell.length_a   1.000
_cell.length_b   1.000
_cell.length_c   1.000
_cell.angle_alpha   90.00
_cell.angle_beta   90.00
_cell.angle_gamma   90.00
#
_symmetry.space_group_name_H-M   'P 1'
#
loop_
_entity.id
_entity.type
_entity.pdbx_description
1 polymer ?
#
loop_
_entity_poly.entity_id
_entity_poly.type
_entity_poly.pdbx_seq_one_letter_code
_entity_poly.pdbx_strand_id
1 'polypeptide(L)'
;MPDGKLGAVEARFADLVWENAPIASRELARLCEKELGWKRTTTYNVLRKLCDRGLFFNDGGIVKAKLSSESFYCAQGENLVDEAFGGSLPAFFAAFTKRRALSREEIQEIQRMIDEAEG
;
A
#
# COMPACT_ATOMS: atom_id res chain seq x y z
N MET A 1 -1.90 -12.73 8.28
CA MET A 1 -2.65 -11.60 7.84
C MET A 1 -1.92 -10.31 8.10
N PRO A 2 -1.61 -9.55 7.08
CA PRO A 2 -1.04 -8.25 7.33
C PRO A 2 -2.10 -7.47 8.06
N ASP A 3 -1.77 -7.09 9.27
CA ASP A 3 -2.71 -6.36 10.02
C ASP A 3 -2.64 -4.93 9.60
N GLY A 4 -3.27 -4.68 8.55
CA GLY A 4 -3.69 -3.42 8.26
C GLY A 4 -2.61 -2.40 7.98
N LYS A 5 -2.58 -1.38 8.76
CA LYS A 5 -1.98 -0.12 8.38
C LYS A 5 -0.47 -0.10 8.46
N LEU A 6 0.12 0.67 7.55
CA LEU A 6 1.51 1.08 7.66
C LEU A 6 1.52 2.49 8.23
N GLY A 7 2.48 2.78 9.10
CA GLY A 7 2.74 4.15 9.49
C GLY A 7 3.27 4.93 8.29
N ALA A 8 3.23 6.26 8.37
CA ALA A 8 3.63 7.11 7.24
C ALA A 8 5.06 6.81 6.77
N VAL A 9 5.97 6.60 7.71
CA VAL A 9 7.37 6.32 7.39
C VAL A 9 7.52 4.93 6.80
N GLU A 10 6.80 3.95 7.35
CA GLU A 10 6.80 2.59 6.80
C GLU A 10 6.22 2.57 5.39
N ALA A 11 5.19 3.37 5.13
CA ALA A 11 4.59 3.45 3.80
C ALA A 11 5.58 4.00 2.78
N ARG A 12 6.35 5.02 3.15
CA ARG A 12 7.39 5.55 2.27
C ARG A 12 8.44 4.49 1.94
N PHE A 13 8.86 3.74 2.95
CA PHE A 13 9.81 2.66 2.75
C PHE A 13 9.23 1.58 1.84
N ALA A 14 7.99 1.17 2.11
CA ALA A 14 7.35 0.14 1.29
C ALA A 14 7.25 0.57 -0.17
N ASP A 15 6.90 1.83 -0.41
CA ASP A 15 6.83 2.35 -1.78
C ASP A 15 8.19 2.28 -2.47
N LEU A 16 9.27 2.62 -1.76
CA LEU A 16 10.62 2.50 -2.32
C LEU A 16 10.94 1.06 -2.70
N VAL A 17 10.54 0.10 -1.87
CA VAL A 17 10.78 -1.30 -2.18
C VAL A 17 9.97 -1.72 -3.41
N TRP A 18 8.69 -1.39 -3.44
CA TRP A 18 7.84 -1.75 -4.58
C TRP A 18 8.34 -1.14 -5.89
N GLU A 19 8.82 0.10 -5.84
CA GLU A 19 9.33 0.78 -7.04
C GLU A 19 10.62 0.17 -7.56
N ASN A 20 11.39 -0.47 -6.70
CA ASN A 20 12.72 -0.92 -7.04
C ASN A 20 12.92 -2.44 -7.00
N ALA A 21 11.96 -3.20 -6.47
CA ALA A 21 12.09 -4.64 -6.38
C ALA A 21 12.02 -5.29 -7.76
N PRO A 22 12.77 -6.36 -8.01
CA PRO A 22 13.72 -6.97 -7.08
C PRO A 22 14.96 -6.12 -6.91
N ILE A 23 15.48 -6.06 -5.69
CA ILE A 23 16.63 -5.21 -5.38
C ILE A 23 17.48 -5.89 -4.31
N ALA A 24 18.80 -5.88 -4.48
CA ALA A 24 19.70 -6.42 -3.48
C ALA A 24 19.52 -5.64 -2.17
N SER A 25 19.51 -6.34 -1.04
CA SER A 25 19.27 -5.72 0.25
C SER A 25 20.26 -4.60 0.56
N ARG A 26 21.53 -4.73 0.14
CA ARG A 26 22.51 -3.68 0.34
C ARG A 26 22.26 -2.46 -0.56
N GLU A 27 21.75 -2.68 -1.77
CA GLU A 27 21.35 -1.57 -2.64
C GLU A 27 20.16 -0.84 -2.05
N LEU A 28 19.22 -1.59 -1.49
CA LEU A 28 18.08 -1.02 -0.81
C LEU A 28 18.52 -0.15 0.38
N ALA A 29 19.52 -0.63 1.14
CA ALA A 29 20.02 0.15 2.27
C ALA A 29 20.65 1.46 1.80
N ARG A 30 21.38 1.44 0.69
CA ARG A 30 21.93 2.67 0.11
C ARG A 30 20.85 3.63 -0.35
N LEU A 31 19.82 3.07 -0.98
CA LEU A 31 18.69 3.87 -1.44
C LEU A 31 17.97 4.53 -0.26
N CYS A 32 17.74 3.79 0.82
CA CYS A 32 17.09 4.33 2.00
C CYS A 32 17.93 5.37 2.72
N GLU A 33 19.24 5.22 2.68
CA GLU A 33 20.13 6.24 3.21
C GLU A 33 19.96 7.54 2.44
N LYS A 34 19.92 7.44 1.11
CA LYS A 34 19.78 8.58 0.24
C LYS A 34 18.40 9.25 0.35
N GLU A 35 17.35 8.44 0.33
CA GLU A 35 15.98 8.95 0.21
C GLU A 35 15.35 9.24 1.57
N LEU A 36 15.72 8.51 2.61
CA LEU A 36 15.09 8.60 3.92
C LEU A 36 16.06 9.03 5.02
N GLY A 37 17.34 9.08 4.73
CA GLY A 37 18.35 9.39 5.74
C GLY A 37 18.52 8.29 6.77
N TRP A 38 18.17 7.06 6.42
CA TRP A 38 18.21 5.95 7.38
C TRP A 38 19.59 5.30 7.44
N LYS A 39 19.97 4.90 8.65
CA LYS A 39 21.13 4.04 8.82
C LYS A 39 20.79 2.64 8.31
N ARG A 40 21.83 1.89 7.93
CA ARG A 40 21.68 0.53 7.43
C ARG A 40 20.87 -0.36 8.38
N THR A 41 21.16 -0.28 9.69
CA THR A 41 20.44 -1.08 10.68
C THR A 41 18.95 -0.77 10.71
N THR A 42 18.60 0.50 10.57
CA THR A 42 17.18 0.91 10.53
C THR A 42 16.51 0.27 9.33
N THR A 43 17.15 0.34 8.16
CA THR A 43 16.60 -0.25 6.94
C THR A 43 16.35 -1.74 7.12
N TYR A 44 17.34 -2.47 7.64
CA TYR A 44 17.19 -3.91 7.81
C TYR A 44 16.13 -4.28 8.84
N ASN A 45 16.01 -3.49 9.91
CA ASN A 45 14.99 -3.74 10.93
C ASN A 45 13.57 -3.52 10.37
N VAL A 46 13.38 -2.45 9.63
CA VAL A 46 12.05 -2.18 9.03
C VAL A 46 11.74 -3.21 7.95
N LEU A 47 12.74 -3.56 7.13
CA LEU A 47 12.56 -4.60 6.10
C LEU A 47 12.12 -5.91 6.73
N ARG A 48 12.78 -6.35 7.80
CA ARG A 48 12.43 -7.59 8.49
C ARG A 48 10.99 -7.54 8.99
N LYS A 49 10.60 -6.41 9.59
CA LYS A 49 9.25 -6.21 10.08
C LYS A 49 8.22 -6.36 8.97
N LEU A 50 8.46 -5.76 7.82
CA LEU A 50 7.51 -5.85 6.71
C LEU A 50 7.54 -7.21 6.03
N CYS A 51 8.68 -7.90 6.04
CA CYS A 51 8.72 -9.31 5.60
C CYS A 51 7.90 -10.18 6.52
N ASP A 52 8.01 -9.99 7.84
CA ASP A 52 7.22 -10.75 8.81
C ASP A 52 5.73 -10.50 8.63
N ARG A 53 5.37 -9.30 8.19
CA ARG A 53 3.97 -8.96 7.92
C ARG A 53 3.49 -9.43 6.55
N GLY A 54 4.35 -10.05 5.76
CA GLY A 54 3.96 -10.67 4.50
C GLY A 54 4.00 -9.79 3.27
N LEU A 55 4.59 -8.59 3.36
CA LEU A 55 4.66 -7.69 2.21
C LEU A 55 5.79 -8.04 1.25
N PHE A 56 6.94 -8.38 1.80
CA PHE A 56 8.15 -8.64 1.04
C PHE A 56 8.82 -9.91 1.52
N PHE A 57 9.80 -10.39 0.77
CA PHE A 57 10.63 -11.50 1.23
C PHE A 57 12.03 -11.33 0.67
N ASN A 58 12.98 -11.93 1.37
CA ASN A 58 14.39 -11.89 0.98
C ASN A 58 14.76 -13.25 0.41
N ASP A 59 15.15 -13.25 -0.85
CA ASP A 59 15.54 -14.46 -1.55
C ASP A 59 17.04 -14.38 -1.82
N GLY A 60 17.82 -14.95 -0.90
CA GLY A 60 19.28 -15.00 -1.07
C GLY A 60 19.93 -13.63 -1.16
N GLY A 61 19.41 -12.65 -0.46
CA GLY A 61 19.93 -11.29 -0.47
C GLY A 61 19.23 -10.37 -1.45
N ILE A 62 18.26 -10.88 -2.18
CA ILE A 62 17.46 -10.08 -3.12
C ILE A 62 16.07 -9.89 -2.53
N VAL A 63 15.68 -8.66 -2.34
CA VAL A 63 14.38 -8.31 -1.79
C VAL A 63 13.35 -8.31 -2.91
N LYS A 64 12.28 -9.04 -2.70
CA LYS A 64 11.19 -9.18 -3.67
C LYS A 64 9.86 -8.89 -3.01
N ALA A 65 8.90 -8.48 -3.81
CA ALA A 65 7.54 -8.23 -3.31
C ALA A 65 6.77 -9.55 -3.24
N LYS A 66 6.17 -9.82 -2.09
CA LYS A 66 5.27 -10.94 -1.90
C LYS A 66 3.86 -10.56 -2.30
N LEU A 67 3.51 -9.29 -2.05
CA LEU A 67 2.26 -8.67 -2.50
C LEU A 67 2.62 -7.48 -3.37
N SER A 68 1.81 -7.18 -4.37
CA SER A 68 1.95 -5.93 -5.10
C SER A 68 1.44 -4.77 -4.24
N SER A 69 1.88 -3.56 -4.53
CA SER A 69 1.35 -2.38 -3.85
C SER A 69 -0.15 -2.25 -4.08
N GLU A 70 -0.60 -2.55 -5.29
CA GLU A 70 -2.02 -2.49 -5.62
C GLU A 70 -2.83 -3.45 -4.76
N SER A 71 -2.39 -4.71 -4.62
CA SER A 71 -3.06 -5.69 -3.79
C SER A 71 -3.08 -5.27 -2.33
N PHE A 72 -1.97 -4.74 -1.83
CA PHE A 72 -1.89 -4.30 -0.45
C PHE A 72 -2.87 -3.16 -0.18
N TYR A 73 -2.88 -2.13 -1.01
CA TYR A 73 -3.75 -0.98 -0.79
C TYR A 73 -5.21 -1.31 -1.04
N CYS A 74 -5.50 -2.24 -1.95
CA CYS A 74 -6.85 -2.72 -2.14
C CYS A 74 -7.38 -3.37 -0.87
N ALA A 75 -6.57 -4.22 -0.23
CA ALA A 75 -6.95 -4.86 1.03
C ALA A 75 -7.17 -3.83 2.14
N GLN A 76 -6.34 -2.77 2.15
CA GLN A 76 -6.52 -1.68 3.11
C GLN A 76 -7.88 -1.00 2.95
N GLY A 77 -8.27 -0.74 1.70
CA GLY A 77 -9.58 -0.15 1.40
C GLY A 77 -10.72 -1.04 1.83
N GLU A 78 -10.60 -2.33 1.55
CA GLU A 78 -11.63 -3.30 1.96
C GLU A 78 -11.77 -3.33 3.48
N ASN A 79 -10.66 -3.34 4.20
CA ASN A 79 -10.69 -3.35 5.66
C ASN A 79 -11.34 -2.09 6.21
N LEU A 80 -11.05 -0.94 5.61
CA LEU A 80 -11.65 0.31 6.02
C LEU A 80 -13.17 0.28 5.87
N VAL A 81 -13.63 -0.19 4.71
CA VAL A 81 -15.07 -0.28 4.45
C VAL A 81 -15.74 -1.26 5.41
N ASP A 82 -15.09 -2.40 5.67
CA ASP A 82 -15.64 -3.40 6.58
C ASP A 82 -15.73 -2.88 8.02
N GLU A 83 -14.67 -2.25 8.50
CA GLU A 83 -14.59 -1.83 9.89
C GLU A 83 -15.38 -0.57 10.19
N ALA A 84 -15.33 0.39 9.29
CA ALA A 84 -15.92 1.70 9.53
C ALA A 84 -17.34 1.85 8.97
N PHE A 85 -17.67 1.06 7.94
CA PHE A 85 -18.94 1.22 7.22
C PHE A 85 -19.72 -0.08 7.11
N GLY A 86 -19.42 -1.04 7.98
CA GLY A 86 -20.16 -2.28 8.05
C GLY A 86 -20.17 -3.08 6.74
N GLY A 87 -19.14 -2.94 5.94
CA GLY A 87 -19.03 -3.61 4.66
C GLY A 87 -19.78 -2.94 3.53
N SER A 88 -20.36 -1.77 3.78
CA SER A 88 -21.16 -1.07 2.77
C SER A 88 -20.35 -0.05 1.99
N LEU A 89 -20.00 -0.39 0.76
CA LEU A 89 -19.33 0.54 -0.14
C LEU A 89 -20.20 1.79 -0.42
N PRO A 90 -21.52 1.64 -0.66
CA PRO A 90 -22.36 2.83 -0.80
C PRO A 90 -22.33 3.76 0.43
N ALA A 91 -22.27 3.20 1.64
CA ALA A 91 -22.20 4.01 2.85
C ALA A 91 -20.88 4.79 2.91
N PHE A 92 -19.78 4.15 2.55
CA PHE A 92 -18.49 4.81 2.46
C PHE A 92 -18.54 5.96 1.44
N PHE A 93 -19.07 5.67 0.27
CA PHE A 93 -19.15 6.65 -0.81
C PHE A 93 -20.01 7.85 -0.42
N ALA A 94 -21.13 7.59 0.23
CA ALA A 94 -22.03 8.65 0.70
C ALA A 94 -21.33 9.57 1.71
N ALA A 95 -20.61 8.97 2.66
CA ALA A 95 -19.88 9.74 3.66
C ALA A 95 -18.77 10.58 3.02
N PHE A 96 -18.06 9.98 2.07
CA PHE A 96 -16.97 10.64 1.39
C PHE A 96 -17.45 11.85 0.59
N THR A 97 -18.54 11.68 -0.16
CA THR A 97 -19.04 12.73 -1.05
C THR A 97 -19.72 13.87 -0.32
N LYS A 98 -20.11 13.67 0.94
CA LYS A 98 -20.61 14.77 1.76
C LYS A 98 -19.54 15.80 2.04
N ARG A 99 -18.29 15.38 2.10
CA ARG A 99 -17.17 16.25 2.46
C ARG A 99 -16.43 16.78 1.25
N ARG A 100 -16.62 16.16 0.11
CA ARG A 100 -15.86 16.49 -1.08
C ARG A 100 -16.71 16.30 -2.32
N ALA A 101 -16.91 17.36 -3.06
CA ALA A 101 -17.63 17.30 -4.32
C ALA A 101 -16.78 16.57 -5.36
N LEU A 102 -17.42 15.76 -6.17
CA LEU A 102 -16.76 15.08 -7.29
C LEU A 102 -16.80 15.97 -8.52
N SER A 103 -15.71 15.98 -9.28
CA SER A 103 -15.71 16.67 -10.57
C SER A 103 -16.54 15.88 -11.58
N ARG A 104 -16.91 16.53 -12.67
CA ARG A 104 -17.63 15.86 -13.73
C ARG A 104 -16.81 14.71 -14.30
N GLU A 105 -15.52 14.90 -14.46
CA GLU A 105 -14.62 13.88 -14.96
C GLU A 105 -14.57 12.67 -14.02
N GLU A 106 -14.49 12.93 -12.72
CA GLU A 106 -14.49 11.86 -11.73
C GLU A 106 -15.80 11.07 -11.77
N ILE A 107 -16.93 11.78 -11.88
CA ILE A 107 -18.24 11.13 -11.94
C ILE A 107 -18.33 10.21 -13.15
N GLN A 108 -17.90 10.69 -14.31
CA GLN A 108 -17.93 9.89 -15.53
C GLN A 108 -17.05 8.66 -15.44
N GLU A 109 -15.86 8.82 -14.88
CA GLU A 109 -14.92 7.72 -14.70
C GLU A 109 -15.49 6.66 -13.77
N ILE A 110 -16.02 7.08 -12.63
CA ILE A 110 -16.59 6.17 -11.63
C ILE A 110 -17.83 5.48 -12.20
N GLN A 111 -18.67 6.22 -12.91
CA GLN A 111 -19.87 5.65 -13.53
C GLN A 111 -19.49 4.56 -14.54
N ARG A 112 -18.46 4.79 -15.33
CA ARG A 112 -17.96 3.80 -16.26
C ARG A 112 -17.50 2.53 -15.53
N MET A 113 -16.77 2.70 -14.45
CA MET A 113 -16.30 1.57 -13.64
C MET A 113 -17.46 0.77 -13.06
N ILE A 114 -18.50 1.47 -12.58
CA ILE A 114 -19.68 0.82 -12.03
C ILE A 114 -20.38 0.00 -13.12
N ASP A 115 -20.55 0.58 -14.30
CA ASP A 115 -21.20 -0.10 -15.41
C ASP A 115 -20.45 -1.36 -15.83
N GLU A 116 -19.12 -1.31 -15.77
CA GLU A 116 -18.27 -2.45 -16.15
C GLU A 116 -18.14 -3.49 -15.04
N ALA A 117 -18.42 -3.11 -13.81
CA ALA A 117 -18.23 -3.98 -12.64
C ALA A 117 -19.41 -4.95 -12.47
N GLU A 118 -20.48 -4.74 -13.17
CA GLU A 118 -21.66 -5.59 -13.10
C GLU A 118 -21.33 -6.94 -13.71
N GLY A 119 -21.28 -7.95 -12.88
CA GLY A 119 -20.83 -9.25 -13.32
C GLY A 119 -21.90 -10.29 -13.37
#